data_9dfc2b847a7ec5b8552e9782471743e9
#
_entry.id   9dfc2b847a7ec5b8552e9782471743e9
#
_cell.length_a   1.000
_cell.length_b   1.000
_cell.length_c   1.000
_cell.angle_alpha   90.00
_cell.angle_beta   90.00
_cell.angle_gamma   90.00
#
_symmetry.space_group_name_H-M   'P 1'
#
loop_
_entity.id
_entity.type
_entity.pdbx_description
1 polymer ?
#
loop_
_entity_poly.entity_id
_entity_poly.type
_entity_poly.pdbx_seq_one_letter_code
_entity_poly.pdbx_strand_id
1 'polypeptide(L)'
;NNRFKFVGRERGYHGMNIGSLTVGGIPNNSKEFKNILMPGVEHMRHTFLPEHKFVKGQPDTGSELADDLETIAKKLGGENIAACVVEPIAASTGTLIPPKNYLQKLRKICDKHGILLIFDEVVTGWGRTGSAFAAQEFGVTPDLITMAKATTNGIVPMGVVAVRDKFYDSR
;
A
#
# COMPACT_ATOMS: atom_id res chain seq x y z
N ASN A 1 -7.01 21.09 -3.58
CA ASN A 1 -5.99 20.41 -2.79
C ASN A 1 -4.80 20.08 -3.69
N ASN A 2 -3.67 20.79 -3.53
CA ASN A 2 -2.52 20.68 -4.46
C ASN A 2 -1.56 19.52 -4.11
N ARG A 3 -2.05 18.45 -3.48
CA ARG A 3 -1.23 17.26 -3.18
C ARG A 3 -1.09 16.40 -4.42
N PHE A 4 0.13 16.16 -4.86
CA PHE A 4 0.40 15.43 -6.11
C PHE A 4 1.48 14.35 -5.98
N LYS A 5 2.10 14.23 -4.78
CA LYS A 5 3.10 13.19 -4.51
C LYS A 5 2.46 11.93 -3.95
N PHE A 6 3.05 10.79 -4.26
CA PHE A 6 2.63 9.50 -3.74
C PHE A 6 3.79 8.78 -3.07
N VAL A 7 3.47 7.91 -2.12
CA VAL A 7 4.44 7.02 -1.50
C VAL A 7 3.99 5.59 -1.73
N GLY A 8 4.85 4.81 -2.37
CA GLY A 8 4.70 3.37 -2.53
C GLY A 8 5.62 2.60 -1.57
N ARG A 9 5.77 1.31 -1.82
CA ARG A 9 6.69 0.45 -1.07
C ARG A 9 7.48 -0.42 -2.03
N GLU A 10 8.78 -0.59 -1.79
CA GLU A 10 9.59 -1.57 -2.48
C GLU A 10 8.90 -2.94 -2.50
N ARG A 11 9.01 -3.66 -3.60
CA ARG A 11 8.32 -4.94 -3.86
C ARG A 11 6.79 -4.86 -3.90
N GLY A 12 6.19 -3.67 -3.87
CA GLY A 12 4.76 -3.48 -4.06
C GLY A 12 4.37 -3.68 -5.54
N TYR A 13 3.21 -4.30 -5.78
CA TYR A 13 2.65 -4.47 -7.11
C TYR A 13 1.21 -3.93 -7.17
N HIS A 14 0.96 -2.98 -8.06
CA HIS A 14 -0.34 -2.31 -8.17
C HIS A 14 -0.91 -2.32 -9.61
N GLY A 15 -0.32 -3.11 -10.49
CA GLY A 15 -0.69 -3.20 -11.91
C GLY A 15 0.40 -2.70 -12.85
N MET A 16 0.06 -2.63 -14.16
CA MET A 16 1.04 -2.38 -15.23
C MET A 16 0.75 -1.11 -16.05
N ASN A 17 -0.24 -0.28 -15.66
CA ASN A 17 -0.38 1.05 -16.26
C ASN A 17 0.66 2.03 -15.67
N ILE A 18 0.84 3.18 -16.30
CA ILE A 18 1.89 4.15 -15.93
C ILE A 18 1.81 4.55 -14.45
N GLY A 19 0.62 4.85 -13.93
CA GLY A 19 0.44 5.22 -12.53
C GLY A 19 0.79 4.08 -11.59
N SER A 20 0.29 2.88 -11.85
CA SER A 20 0.56 1.68 -11.05
C SER A 20 2.02 1.25 -11.10
N LEU A 21 2.67 1.33 -12.27
CA LEU A 21 4.10 1.08 -12.42
C LEU A 21 4.94 2.07 -11.62
N THR A 22 4.51 3.33 -11.61
CA THR A 22 5.24 4.38 -10.89
C THR A 22 5.17 4.19 -9.37
N VAL A 23 3.98 3.86 -8.85
CA VAL A 23 3.78 3.63 -7.41
C VAL A 23 4.29 2.24 -6.99
N GLY A 24 4.30 1.28 -7.90
CA GLY A 24 4.84 -0.05 -7.68
C GLY A 24 6.34 -0.05 -7.42
N GLY A 25 6.81 -0.97 -6.59
CA GLY A 25 8.20 -1.04 -6.14
C GLY A 25 8.96 -2.26 -6.67
N ILE A 26 8.57 -2.82 -7.83
CA ILE A 26 9.26 -3.94 -8.48
C ILE A 26 10.12 -3.40 -9.65
N PRO A 27 11.46 -3.30 -9.49
CA PRO A 27 12.31 -2.68 -10.51
C PRO A 27 12.21 -3.33 -11.90
N ASN A 28 12.05 -4.64 -11.96
CA ASN A 28 11.94 -5.36 -13.23
C ASN A 28 10.68 -5.00 -14.03
N ASN A 29 9.62 -4.54 -13.38
CA ASN A 29 8.41 -4.12 -14.05
C ASN A 29 8.53 -2.72 -14.65
N SER A 30 9.32 -1.84 -14.05
CA SER A 30 9.40 -0.42 -14.39
C SER A 30 10.65 -0.04 -15.21
N LYS A 31 11.68 -0.91 -15.26
CA LYS A 31 12.98 -0.57 -15.85
C LYS A 31 12.91 -0.09 -17.31
N GLU A 32 12.05 -0.68 -18.12
CA GLU A 32 11.89 -0.33 -19.55
C GLU A 32 11.03 0.93 -19.75
N PHE A 33 10.33 1.38 -18.72
CA PHE A 33 9.38 2.49 -18.74
C PHE A 33 9.87 3.73 -18.00
N LYS A 34 11.12 3.77 -17.55
CA LYS A 34 11.68 4.84 -16.70
C LYS A 34 11.41 6.25 -17.21
N ASN A 35 11.44 6.44 -18.51
CA ASN A 35 11.31 7.76 -19.15
C ASN A 35 9.86 8.29 -19.16
N ILE A 36 8.87 7.45 -18.87
CA ILE A 36 7.45 7.82 -18.88
C ILE A 36 6.79 7.69 -17.52
N LEU A 37 7.54 7.31 -16.48
CA LEU A 37 7.01 7.22 -15.13
C LEU A 37 6.65 8.62 -14.60
N MET A 38 5.62 8.69 -13.77
CA MET A 38 5.16 9.94 -13.17
C MET A 38 6.20 10.45 -12.16
N PRO A 39 6.52 11.76 -12.15
CA PRO A 39 7.37 12.34 -11.13
C PRO A 39 6.66 12.38 -9.76
N GLY A 40 7.43 12.53 -8.68
CA GLY A 40 6.89 12.77 -7.34
C GLY A 40 6.44 11.52 -6.60
N VAL A 41 6.98 10.35 -6.93
CA VAL A 41 6.76 9.11 -6.18
C VAL A 41 8.06 8.71 -5.46
N GLU A 42 7.92 8.42 -4.17
CA GLU A 42 8.99 7.86 -3.33
C GLU A 42 8.57 6.47 -2.82
N HIS A 43 9.52 5.64 -2.46
CA HIS A 43 9.26 4.30 -1.96
C HIS A 43 9.84 4.09 -0.58
N MET A 44 9.04 3.53 0.31
CA MET A 44 9.49 2.97 1.59
C MET A 44 10.21 1.64 1.34
N ARG A 45 11.07 1.22 2.24
CA ARG A 45 11.65 -0.13 2.22
C ARG A 45 10.55 -1.19 2.33
N HIS A 46 10.80 -2.37 1.75
CA HIS A 46 9.93 -3.52 1.93
C HIS A 46 9.97 -4.05 3.36
N THR A 47 8.95 -4.82 3.76
CA THR A 47 8.78 -5.31 5.14
C THR A 47 9.48 -6.64 5.43
N PHE A 48 10.12 -7.27 4.46
CA PHE A 48 10.81 -8.52 4.67
C PHE A 48 12.25 -8.28 5.11
N LEU A 49 12.59 -8.70 6.33
CA LEU A 49 13.95 -8.72 6.84
C LEU A 49 14.52 -10.16 6.79
N PRO A 50 15.85 -10.35 6.70
CA PRO A 50 16.46 -11.68 6.65
C PRO A 50 16.04 -12.59 7.81
N GLU A 51 15.90 -12.06 9.01
CA GLU A 51 15.44 -12.76 10.21
C GLU A 51 13.98 -13.22 10.14
N HIS A 52 13.20 -12.67 9.23
CA HIS A 52 11.79 -13.06 9.03
C HIS A 52 11.62 -14.32 8.17
N LYS A 53 12.70 -14.85 7.59
CA LYS A 53 12.66 -15.90 6.54
C LYS A 53 11.84 -17.14 6.90
N PHE A 54 11.80 -17.51 8.16
CA PHE A 54 11.09 -18.71 8.63
C PHE A 54 10.00 -18.40 9.68
N VAL A 55 9.67 -17.12 9.87
CA VAL A 55 8.60 -16.71 10.80
C VAL A 55 7.26 -17.06 10.20
N LYS A 56 6.41 -17.74 10.96
CA LYS A 56 5.02 -18.01 10.61
C LYS A 56 4.16 -16.85 11.10
N GLY A 57 3.32 -16.31 10.20
CA GLY A 57 2.44 -15.17 10.52
C GLY A 57 3.20 -13.85 10.57
N GLN A 58 2.74 -12.92 11.40
CA GLN A 58 3.36 -11.60 11.54
C GLN A 58 4.65 -11.66 12.35
N PRO A 59 5.79 -11.18 11.80
CA PRO A 59 7.01 -11.00 12.59
C PRO A 59 6.79 -10.04 13.77
N ASP A 60 7.49 -10.28 14.87
CA ASP A 60 7.44 -9.43 16.07
C ASP A 60 8.27 -8.14 15.91
N THR A 61 9.32 -8.17 15.06
CA THR A 61 10.25 -7.06 14.78
C THR A 61 10.00 -6.46 13.41
N GLY A 62 10.44 -5.21 13.17
CA GLY A 62 10.35 -4.55 11.86
C GLY A 62 9.23 -3.51 11.74
N SER A 63 8.50 -3.22 12.83
CA SER A 63 7.49 -2.15 12.81
C SER A 63 8.06 -0.75 12.55
N GLU A 64 9.34 -0.55 12.86
CA GLU A 64 10.10 0.68 12.62
C GLU A 64 10.30 0.99 11.12
N LEU A 65 10.13 0.00 10.23
CA LEU A 65 10.14 0.22 8.78
C LEU A 65 9.03 1.18 8.33
N ALA A 66 7.96 1.32 9.12
CA ALA A 66 6.92 2.33 8.86
C ALA A 66 7.43 3.78 9.03
N ASP A 67 8.53 4.00 9.78
CA ASP A 67 9.13 5.34 9.96
C ASP A 67 9.74 5.89 8.66
N ASP A 68 9.92 5.07 7.65
CA ASP A 68 10.29 5.54 6.32
C ASP A 68 9.27 6.54 5.79
N LEU A 69 7.96 6.34 6.04
CA LEU A 69 6.92 7.28 5.66
C LEU A 69 7.07 8.63 6.39
N GLU A 70 7.40 8.61 7.69
CA GLU A 70 7.66 9.85 8.44
C GLU A 70 8.89 10.59 7.88
N THR A 71 9.94 9.85 7.52
CA THR A 71 11.15 10.41 6.92
C THR A 71 10.87 11.04 5.56
N ILE A 72 10.10 10.35 4.71
CA ILE A 72 9.67 10.85 3.40
C ILE A 72 8.78 12.07 3.57
N ALA A 73 7.83 12.05 4.52
CA ALA A 73 6.95 13.18 4.78
C ALA A 73 7.73 14.43 5.24
N LYS A 74 8.74 14.26 6.07
CA LYS A 74 9.63 15.38 6.44
C LYS A 74 10.45 15.93 5.27
N LYS A 75 10.94 15.05 4.39
CA LYS A 75 11.73 15.40 3.20
C LYS A 75 10.90 16.14 2.15
N LEU A 76 9.67 15.70 1.90
CA LEU A 76 8.85 16.19 0.79
C LEU A 76 7.84 17.27 1.20
N GLY A 77 7.63 17.47 2.51
CA GLY A 77 6.49 18.17 3.07
C GLY A 77 5.25 17.25 3.06
N GLY A 78 4.79 16.84 4.24
CA GLY A 78 3.64 15.91 4.34
C GLY A 78 2.38 16.44 3.66
N GLU A 79 2.22 17.77 3.62
CA GLU A 79 1.14 18.47 2.93
C GLU A 79 1.16 18.33 1.40
N ASN A 80 2.26 17.89 0.81
CA ASN A 80 2.40 17.65 -0.63
C ASN A 80 2.10 16.20 -1.01
N ILE A 81 2.00 15.27 -0.04
CA ILE A 81 1.76 13.86 -0.28
C ILE A 81 0.25 13.60 -0.28
N ALA A 82 -0.26 13.14 -1.42
CA ALA A 82 -1.67 12.79 -1.59
C ALA A 82 -2.00 11.47 -0.88
N ALA A 83 -1.22 10.43 -1.14
CA ALA A 83 -1.49 9.11 -0.61
C ALA A 83 -0.23 8.25 -0.41
N CYS A 84 -0.34 7.33 0.56
CA CYS A 84 0.52 6.17 0.74
C CYS A 84 -0.24 4.92 0.28
N VAL A 85 0.32 4.18 -0.68
CA VAL A 85 -0.31 2.99 -1.28
C VAL A 85 0.48 1.76 -0.89
N VAL A 86 -0.16 0.79 -0.24
CA VAL A 86 0.48 -0.47 0.16
C VAL A 86 -0.48 -1.65 0.03
N GLU A 87 0.05 -2.80 -0.34
CA GLU A 87 -0.63 -4.07 -0.09
C GLU A 87 -0.52 -4.39 1.41
N PRO A 88 -1.60 -4.74 2.13
CA PRO A 88 -1.49 -5.22 3.52
C PRO A 88 -0.55 -6.42 3.63
N ILE A 89 -0.61 -7.34 2.68
CA ILE A 89 0.37 -8.43 2.47
C ILE A 89 0.87 -8.29 1.03
N ALA A 90 2.17 -8.09 0.83
CA ALA A 90 2.74 -8.00 -0.52
C ALA A 90 2.80 -9.38 -1.16
N ALA A 91 1.75 -9.71 -1.93
CA ALA A 91 1.55 -11.07 -2.42
C ALA A 91 2.44 -11.42 -3.61
N SER A 92 2.58 -10.53 -4.60
CA SER A 92 3.27 -10.80 -5.86
C SER A 92 4.77 -11.07 -5.71
N THR A 93 5.38 -10.64 -4.62
CA THR A 93 6.82 -10.71 -4.37
C THR A 93 7.19 -11.69 -3.25
N GLY A 94 6.30 -12.62 -2.92
CA GLY A 94 6.59 -13.72 -2.00
C GLY A 94 5.70 -13.78 -0.76
N THR A 95 4.52 -13.17 -0.81
CA THR A 95 3.54 -13.18 0.31
C THR A 95 4.19 -12.63 1.59
N LEU A 96 4.72 -11.41 1.48
CA LEU A 96 5.42 -10.75 2.58
C LEU A 96 4.40 -10.23 3.60
N ILE A 97 4.26 -10.94 4.71
CA ILE A 97 3.38 -10.57 5.81
C ILE A 97 4.01 -9.40 6.58
N PRO A 98 3.27 -8.32 6.85
CA PRO A 98 3.83 -7.17 7.54
C PRO A 98 4.13 -7.50 9.00
N PRO A 99 5.18 -6.91 9.60
CA PRO A 99 5.43 -7.02 11.03
C PRO A 99 4.25 -6.53 11.88
N LYS A 100 4.12 -7.04 13.09
CA LYS A 100 3.14 -6.54 14.08
C LYS A 100 3.26 -5.03 14.22
N ASN A 101 2.13 -4.34 14.30
CA ASN A 101 2.03 -2.89 14.45
C ASN A 101 2.56 -2.04 13.26
N TYR A 102 3.09 -2.63 12.19
CA TYR A 102 3.58 -1.88 11.03
C TYR A 102 2.44 -1.08 10.35
N LEU A 103 1.32 -1.72 10.03
CA LEU A 103 0.19 -1.07 9.37
C LEU A 103 -0.50 -0.04 10.28
N GLN A 104 -0.60 -0.32 11.58
CA GLN A 104 -1.13 0.61 12.57
C GLN A 104 -0.26 1.87 12.67
N LYS A 105 1.05 1.71 12.57
CA LYS A 105 2.01 2.83 12.58
C LYS A 105 1.90 3.65 11.30
N LEU A 106 1.78 3.01 10.13
CA LEU A 106 1.50 3.72 8.86
C LEU A 106 0.22 4.55 8.96
N ARG A 107 -0.87 3.99 9.52
CA ARG A 107 -2.13 4.73 9.71
C ARG A 107 -1.92 5.98 10.56
N LYS A 108 -1.21 5.87 11.68
CA LYS A 108 -0.91 7.01 12.56
C LYS A 108 -0.09 8.10 11.86
N ILE A 109 0.91 7.72 11.07
CA ILE A 109 1.72 8.67 10.31
C ILE A 109 0.87 9.35 9.22
N CYS A 110 0.05 8.58 8.51
CA CYS A 110 -0.87 9.13 7.52
C CYS A 110 -1.83 10.14 8.15
N ASP A 111 -2.44 9.82 9.30
CA ASP A 111 -3.34 10.72 10.01
C ASP A 111 -2.64 12.01 10.44
N LYS A 112 -1.42 11.90 10.99
CA LYS A 112 -0.60 13.04 11.42
C LYS A 112 -0.34 14.05 10.30
N HIS A 113 -0.08 13.58 9.09
CA HIS A 113 0.28 14.41 7.94
C HIS A 113 -0.90 14.66 6.98
N GLY A 114 -2.09 14.14 7.28
CA GLY A 114 -3.25 14.21 6.40
C GLY A 114 -3.06 13.50 5.07
N ILE A 115 -2.23 12.44 5.04
CA ILE A 115 -1.96 11.58 3.88
C ILE A 115 -3.06 10.51 3.80
N LEU A 116 -3.62 10.25 2.62
CA LEU A 116 -4.57 9.16 2.44
C LEU A 116 -3.83 7.81 2.51
N LEU A 117 -4.33 6.88 3.32
CA LEU A 117 -3.85 5.51 3.31
C LEU A 117 -4.71 4.67 2.37
N ILE A 118 -4.10 4.10 1.35
CA ILE A 118 -4.75 3.23 0.37
C ILE A 118 -4.24 1.80 0.58
N PHE A 119 -5.16 0.88 0.87
CA PHE A 119 -4.84 -0.54 0.87
C PHE A 119 -5.19 -1.16 -0.47
N ASP A 120 -4.19 -1.74 -1.11
CA ASP A 120 -4.40 -2.61 -2.27
C ASP A 120 -4.73 -4.02 -1.78
N GLU A 121 -6.01 -4.32 -1.77
CA GLU A 121 -6.55 -5.62 -1.37
C GLU A 121 -6.95 -6.50 -2.57
N VAL A 122 -6.35 -6.26 -3.72
CA VAL A 122 -6.58 -7.05 -4.93
C VAL A 122 -6.29 -8.53 -4.70
N VAL A 123 -5.33 -8.86 -3.83
CA VAL A 123 -5.04 -10.26 -3.46
C VAL A 123 -5.63 -10.63 -2.11
N THR A 124 -5.58 -9.75 -1.12
CA THR A 124 -5.94 -10.07 0.27
C THR A 124 -7.44 -10.00 0.57
N GLY A 125 -8.19 -9.29 -0.25
CA GLY A 125 -9.64 -9.13 -0.05
C GLY A 125 -10.47 -10.39 -0.33
N TRP A 126 -11.72 -10.32 0.03
CA TRP A 126 -12.75 -11.33 -0.23
C TRP A 126 -12.48 -12.68 0.45
N GLY A 127 -12.09 -12.63 1.72
CA GLY A 127 -11.96 -13.83 2.56
C GLY A 127 -10.62 -14.54 2.52
N ARG A 128 -9.64 -14.04 1.73
CA ARG A 128 -8.35 -14.72 1.55
C ARG A 128 -7.50 -14.82 2.82
N THR A 129 -7.67 -13.88 3.74
CA THR A 129 -6.95 -13.85 5.02
C THR A 129 -7.75 -14.44 6.19
N GLY A 130 -8.97 -14.93 5.93
CA GLY A 130 -9.89 -15.39 6.97
C GLY A 130 -10.97 -14.35 7.32
N SER A 131 -10.66 -13.07 7.25
CA SER A 131 -11.61 -11.95 7.33
C SER A 131 -12.03 -11.50 5.93
N ALA A 132 -13.14 -10.76 5.78
CA ALA A 132 -13.58 -10.28 4.47
C ALA A 132 -12.48 -9.47 3.77
N PHE A 133 -11.76 -8.65 4.54
CA PHE A 133 -10.62 -7.86 4.07
C PHE A 133 -9.47 -7.91 5.06
N ALA A 134 -8.23 -7.80 4.58
CA ALA A 134 -7.05 -7.72 5.44
C ALA A 134 -7.06 -6.47 6.34
N ALA A 135 -7.71 -5.40 5.92
CA ALA A 135 -7.99 -4.24 6.77
C ALA A 135 -8.64 -4.65 8.11
N GLN A 136 -9.60 -5.56 8.07
CA GLN A 136 -10.26 -6.11 9.26
C GLN A 136 -9.34 -7.04 10.05
N GLU A 137 -8.62 -7.93 9.36
CA GLU A 137 -7.67 -8.87 9.96
C GLU A 137 -6.60 -8.15 10.79
N PHE A 138 -6.07 -7.05 10.24
CA PHE A 138 -5.02 -6.26 10.91
C PHE A 138 -5.57 -5.12 11.79
N GLY A 139 -6.88 -4.94 11.87
CA GLY A 139 -7.49 -3.88 12.68
C GLY A 139 -7.11 -2.46 12.25
N VAL A 140 -6.95 -2.22 10.94
CA VAL A 140 -6.57 -0.92 10.39
C VAL A 140 -7.58 -0.50 9.35
N THR A 141 -8.19 0.69 9.51
CA THR A 141 -9.12 1.24 8.52
C THR A 141 -8.37 2.17 7.57
N PRO A 142 -8.16 1.80 6.29
CA PRO A 142 -7.61 2.69 5.29
C PRO A 142 -8.64 3.74 4.85
N ASP A 143 -8.23 4.74 4.10
CA ASP A 143 -9.13 5.73 3.50
C ASP A 143 -9.76 5.21 2.21
N LEU A 144 -9.01 4.40 1.44
CA LEU A 144 -9.48 3.71 0.23
C LEU A 144 -9.02 2.25 0.24
N ILE A 145 -9.81 1.39 -0.40
CA ILE A 145 -9.45 -0.01 -0.69
C ILE A 145 -9.60 -0.23 -2.19
N THR A 146 -8.57 -0.76 -2.84
CA THR A 146 -8.68 -1.24 -4.21
C THR A 146 -8.87 -2.76 -4.23
N MET A 147 -9.73 -3.24 -5.08
CA MET A 147 -10.15 -4.65 -5.15
C MET A 147 -10.24 -5.12 -6.59
N ALA A 148 -9.97 -6.40 -6.81
CA ALA A 148 -10.15 -7.08 -8.09
C ALA A 148 -10.26 -8.61 -7.85
N LYS A 149 -9.83 -9.43 -8.79
CA LYS A 149 -9.73 -10.91 -8.71
C LYS A 149 -11.00 -11.56 -8.14
N ALA A 150 -11.04 -11.78 -6.82
CA ALA A 150 -12.17 -12.41 -6.15
C ALA A 150 -13.46 -11.57 -6.16
N THR A 151 -13.38 -10.28 -6.51
CA THR A 151 -14.55 -9.41 -6.73
C THR A 151 -15.57 -10.05 -7.70
N THR A 152 -15.08 -10.75 -8.72
CA THR A 152 -15.91 -11.49 -9.69
C THR A 152 -15.51 -12.96 -9.80
N ASN A 153 -14.68 -13.44 -8.85
CA ASN A 153 -14.11 -14.79 -8.90
C ASN A 153 -13.28 -15.08 -10.19
N GLY A 154 -12.78 -14.02 -10.83
CA GLY A 154 -11.99 -14.11 -12.06
C GLY A 154 -12.81 -14.36 -13.34
N ILE A 155 -14.13 -14.41 -13.26
CA ILE A 155 -15.00 -14.68 -14.42
C ILE A 155 -15.07 -13.46 -15.34
N VAL A 156 -15.12 -12.26 -14.75
CA VAL A 156 -15.16 -10.99 -15.49
C VAL A 156 -14.02 -10.10 -15.02
N PRO A 157 -13.22 -9.53 -15.94
CA PRO A 157 -12.23 -8.52 -15.58
C PRO A 157 -12.92 -7.31 -14.94
N MET A 158 -12.68 -7.07 -13.65
CA MET A 158 -13.27 -5.97 -12.91
C MET A 158 -12.32 -5.48 -11.83
N GLY A 159 -12.20 -4.16 -11.71
CA GLY A 159 -11.57 -3.48 -10.59
C GLY A 159 -12.59 -2.60 -9.87
N VAL A 160 -12.48 -2.52 -8.56
CA VAL A 160 -13.37 -1.73 -7.69
C VAL A 160 -12.52 -0.91 -6.72
N VAL A 161 -12.96 0.30 -6.44
CA VAL A 161 -12.41 1.15 -5.39
C VAL A 161 -13.52 1.48 -4.40
N ALA A 162 -13.32 1.12 -3.15
CA ALA A 162 -14.15 1.59 -2.03
C ALA A 162 -13.49 2.80 -1.37
N VAL A 163 -14.26 3.82 -1.08
CA VAL A 163 -13.81 5.08 -0.49
C VAL A 163 -14.64 5.35 0.75
N ARG A 164 -14.03 5.87 1.82
CA ARG A 164 -14.76 6.27 3.03
C ARG A 164 -15.70 7.44 2.71
N ASP A 165 -16.90 7.42 3.30
CA ASP A 165 -17.97 8.40 3.06
C ASP A 165 -17.50 9.85 3.19
N LYS A 166 -16.67 10.15 4.20
CA LYS A 166 -16.11 11.50 4.43
C LYS A 166 -15.39 12.12 3.22
N PHE A 167 -14.94 11.30 2.25
CA PHE A 167 -14.30 11.78 1.02
C PHE A 167 -15.27 11.81 -0.16
N TYR A 168 -16.36 11.06 -0.09
CA TYR A 168 -17.41 11.07 -1.10
C TYR A 168 -18.21 12.37 -1.04
N ASP A 169 -18.54 12.82 0.16
CA ASP A 169 -19.37 14.02 0.40
C ASP A 169 -18.58 15.34 0.28
N SER A 170 -17.27 15.30 0.05
CA SER A 170 -16.40 16.48 -0.04
C SER A 170 -16.30 17.09 -1.46
N ARG A 171 -17.28 16.86 -2.31
CA ARG A 171 -17.35 17.41 -3.69
C ARG A 171 -17.84 18.85 -3.70
#